data_8259d09be9968984ebc5189c4efbbd3f
#
_entry.id   8259d09be9968984ebc5189c4efbbd3f
#
_cell.length_a   1.000
_cell.length_b   1.000
_cell.length_c   1.000
_cell.angle_alpha   90.00
_cell.angle_beta   90.00
_cell.angle_gamma   90.00
#
_symmetry.space_group_name_H-M   'P 1'
#
loop_
_entity.id
_entity.type
_entity.pdbx_description
1 polymer ?
#
loop_
_entity_poly.entity_id
_entity_poly.type
_entity_poly.pdbx_seq_one_letter_code
_entity_poly.pdbx_strand_id
1 'polypeptide(L)'
;MTNPSPRVTILCDFDGTITPSDLADFIFRNFAGCGLFYSQQWAQGLIDTREEITRTFATITASREEIAAALAGIAIDPTFPDLVAFARQNGMELAVVSDGLDWAIDTVLKAHGILGLPIYANHVVFEGEKLTCEFPWYDSSTPLVGVCKPLVVRRYRAEGQRVIFIGDGRSDREAVLEADLVFARDALAKFCQEQGIPASGFRNFNEICSQIARWLDDPRKNLAAGEPPGL
;
A
#
# COMPACT_ATOMS: atom_id res chain seq x y z
N MET A 1 -7.43 -29.94 21.47
CA MET A 1 -7.98 -29.14 20.36
C MET A 1 -6.84 -28.24 19.89
N THR A 2 -6.27 -28.50 18.73
CA THR A 2 -5.20 -27.66 18.16
C THR A 2 -5.84 -26.32 17.79
N ASN A 3 -5.37 -25.23 18.41
CA ASN A 3 -5.75 -23.87 18.02
C ASN A 3 -5.37 -23.72 16.54
N PRO A 4 -6.27 -23.32 15.64
CA PRO A 4 -5.89 -23.11 14.26
C PRO A 4 -4.77 -22.08 14.22
N SER A 5 -3.75 -22.33 13.40
CA SER A 5 -2.67 -21.34 13.19
C SER A 5 -3.27 -19.97 12.84
N PRO A 6 -2.76 -18.87 13.40
CA PRO A 6 -3.30 -17.55 13.12
C PRO A 6 -3.22 -17.29 11.60
N ARG A 7 -4.31 -16.76 11.04
CA ARG A 7 -4.34 -16.34 9.63
C ARG A 7 -3.29 -15.26 9.42
N VAL A 8 -2.72 -15.21 8.24
CA VAL A 8 -1.71 -14.25 7.86
C VAL A 8 -2.25 -13.37 6.74
N THR A 9 -2.08 -12.07 6.87
CA THR A 9 -2.38 -11.08 5.85
C THR A 9 -1.11 -10.38 5.41
N ILE A 10 -0.95 -10.19 4.11
CA ILE A 10 0.12 -9.40 3.49
C ILE A 10 -0.50 -8.06 3.08
N LEU A 11 0.01 -6.96 3.65
CA LEU A 11 -0.31 -5.60 3.23
C LEU A 11 0.87 -5.07 2.44
N CYS A 12 0.63 -4.72 1.18
CA CYS A 12 1.66 -4.26 0.27
C CYS A 12 1.36 -2.84 -0.19
N ASP A 13 2.32 -1.94 -0.05
CA ASP A 13 2.26 -0.62 -0.68
C ASP A 13 2.31 -0.75 -2.21
N PHE A 14 1.86 0.29 -2.92
CA PHE A 14 1.76 0.24 -4.37
C PHE A 14 2.86 1.07 -5.07
N ASP A 15 2.82 2.39 -4.87
CA ASP A 15 3.71 3.34 -5.55
C ASP A 15 5.13 3.24 -4.96
N GLY A 16 6.13 3.02 -5.82
CA GLY A 16 7.49 2.72 -5.35
C GLY A 16 7.70 1.27 -4.92
N THR A 17 6.64 0.47 -4.71
CA THR A 17 6.70 -0.93 -4.23
C THR A 17 6.25 -1.93 -5.30
N ILE A 18 5.00 -1.93 -5.73
CA ILE A 18 4.52 -2.80 -6.83
C ILE A 18 4.88 -2.20 -8.19
N THR A 19 4.78 -0.88 -8.33
CA THR A 19 5.22 -0.14 -9.51
C THR A 19 6.37 0.81 -9.16
N PRO A 20 7.33 1.03 -10.06
CA PRO A 20 8.36 2.07 -9.87
C PRO A 20 7.80 3.49 -10.03
N SER A 21 6.58 3.64 -10.52
CA SER A 21 5.92 4.92 -10.79
C SER A 21 4.97 5.30 -9.67
N ASP A 22 4.91 6.59 -9.32
CA ASP A 22 3.82 7.15 -8.55
C ASP A 22 2.65 7.44 -9.51
N LEU A 23 1.50 6.77 -9.27
CA LEU A 23 0.34 6.87 -10.17
C LEU A 23 -0.36 8.23 -10.06
N ALA A 24 -0.42 8.82 -8.88
CA ALA A 24 -1.00 10.15 -8.70
C ALA A 24 -0.15 11.19 -9.44
N ASP A 25 1.16 11.18 -9.24
CA ASP A 25 2.11 12.03 -9.95
C ASP A 25 2.03 11.82 -11.47
N PHE A 26 1.88 10.59 -11.94
CA PHE A 26 1.70 10.30 -13.36
C PHE A 26 0.43 10.95 -13.92
N ILE A 27 -0.71 10.81 -13.22
CA ILE A 27 -1.98 11.42 -13.64
C ILE A 27 -1.88 12.94 -13.62
N PHE A 28 -1.35 13.52 -12.55
CA PHE A 28 -1.21 14.96 -12.39
C PHE A 28 -0.33 15.58 -13.47
N ARG A 29 0.79 14.96 -13.73
CA ARG A 29 1.76 15.45 -14.75
C ARG A 29 1.20 15.42 -16.17
N ASN A 30 0.39 14.43 -16.51
CA ASN A 30 -0.06 14.21 -17.88
C ASN A 30 -1.46 14.78 -18.16
N PHE A 31 -2.30 14.97 -17.13
CA PHE A 31 -3.71 15.30 -17.34
C PHE A 31 -4.21 16.49 -16.52
N ALA A 32 -3.48 16.95 -15.49
CA ALA A 32 -3.89 18.10 -14.72
C ALA A 32 -3.36 19.40 -15.34
N GLY A 33 -4.24 20.40 -15.47
CA GLY A 33 -3.87 21.72 -15.98
C GLY A 33 -2.85 22.47 -15.10
N CYS A 34 -2.81 22.15 -13.79
CA CYS A 34 -1.80 22.66 -12.86
C CYS A 34 -0.48 21.83 -12.86
N GLY A 35 -0.42 20.69 -13.57
CA GLY A 35 0.71 19.76 -13.51
C GLY A 35 1.02 19.35 -12.08
N LEU A 36 2.27 19.41 -11.66
CA LEU A 36 2.72 19.06 -10.31
C LEU A 36 2.80 20.26 -9.34
N PHE A 37 2.07 21.34 -9.58
CA PHE A 37 2.13 22.53 -8.71
C PHE A 37 1.74 22.22 -7.26
N TYR A 38 0.66 21.50 -7.05
CA TYR A 38 0.23 21.11 -5.70
C TYR A 38 1.08 19.98 -5.10
N SER A 39 1.61 19.06 -5.91
CA SER A 39 2.54 18.02 -5.45
C SER A 39 3.83 18.62 -4.89
N GLN A 40 4.30 19.73 -5.46
CA GLN A 40 5.44 20.46 -4.88
C GLN A 40 5.12 21.09 -3.52
N GLN A 41 3.90 21.58 -3.31
CA GLN A 41 3.47 22.11 -2.00
C GLN A 41 3.31 21.00 -0.96
N TRP A 42 2.74 19.84 -1.37
CA TRP A 42 2.66 18.65 -0.55
C TRP A 42 4.05 18.16 -0.11
N ALA A 43 4.99 18.05 -1.04
CA ALA A 43 6.36 17.63 -0.76
C ALA A 43 7.08 18.56 0.24
N GLN A 44 6.70 19.84 0.30
CA GLN A 44 7.19 20.83 1.26
C GLN A 44 6.42 20.81 2.60
N GLY A 45 5.35 19.98 2.71
CA GLY A 45 4.50 19.92 3.90
C GLY A 45 3.59 21.14 4.10
N LEU A 46 3.35 21.92 3.03
CA LEU A 46 2.48 23.10 3.06
C LEU A 46 0.99 22.74 2.97
N ILE A 47 0.68 21.60 2.35
CA ILE A 47 -0.66 21.03 2.23
C ILE A 47 -0.58 19.53 2.49
N ASP A 48 -1.72 18.91 2.86
CA ASP A 48 -1.83 17.47 3.01
C ASP A 48 -2.23 16.78 1.67
N THR A 49 -2.16 15.44 1.63
CA THR A 49 -2.54 14.65 0.44
C THR A 49 -3.98 14.93 -0.02
N ARG A 50 -4.90 15.16 0.89
CA ARG A 50 -6.31 15.40 0.55
C ARG A 50 -6.49 16.72 -0.18
N GLU A 51 -5.80 17.76 0.29
CA GLU A 51 -5.83 19.08 -0.33
C GLU A 51 -5.12 19.06 -1.70
N GLU A 52 -4.00 18.36 -1.81
CA GLU A 52 -3.28 18.14 -3.07
C GLU A 52 -4.21 17.50 -4.12
N ILE A 53 -4.78 16.32 -3.80
CA ILE A 53 -5.64 15.58 -4.72
C ILE A 53 -6.86 16.41 -5.10
N THR A 54 -7.55 17.02 -4.13
CA THR A 54 -8.77 17.80 -4.38
C THR A 54 -8.52 18.98 -5.31
N ARG A 55 -7.44 19.73 -5.08
CA ARG A 55 -7.08 20.89 -5.90
C ARG A 55 -6.61 20.48 -7.29
N THR A 56 -5.86 19.40 -7.39
CA THR A 56 -5.34 18.90 -8.67
C THR A 56 -6.47 18.34 -9.53
N PHE A 57 -7.38 17.55 -8.96
CA PHE A 57 -8.52 16.98 -9.68
C PHE A 57 -9.43 18.05 -10.29
N ALA A 58 -9.59 19.19 -9.63
CA ALA A 58 -10.36 20.33 -10.17
C ALA A 58 -9.78 20.90 -11.48
N THR A 59 -8.56 20.54 -11.86
CA THR A 59 -7.87 21.00 -13.08
C THR A 59 -7.76 19.92 -14.16
N ILE A 60 -8.23 18.69 -13.88
CA ILE A 60 -8.24 17.59 -14.85
C ILE A 60 -9.46 17.75 -15.75
N THR A 61 -9.23 17.74 -17.07
CA THR A 61 -10.26 17.79 -18.10
C THR A 61 -10.31 16.56 -18.99
N ALA A 62 -9.34 15.64 -18.82
CA ALA A 62 -9.30 14.38 -19.53
C ALA A 62 -10.42 13.45 -19.08
N SER A 63 -10.94 12.66 -20.02
CA SER A 63 -11.95 11.64 -19.73
C SER A 63 -11.36 10.47 -18.93
N ARG A 64 -12.26 9.73 -18.28
CA ARG A 64 -11.90 8.50 -17.57
C ARG A 64 -11.18 7.51 -18.49
N GLU A 65 -11.64 7.37 -19.72
CA GLU A 65 -11.13 6.45 -20.74
C GLU A 65 -9.71 6.83 -21.17
N GLU A 66 -9.43 8.12 -21.33
CA GLU A 66 -8.10 8.62 -21.69
C GLU A 66 -7.09 8.34 -20.59
N ILE A 67 -7.46 8.62 -19.33
CA ILE A 67 -6.59 8.35 -18.18
C ILE A 67 -6.38 6.84 -18.02
N ALA A 68 -7.46 6.02 -18.14
CA ALA A 68 -7.37 4.56 -18.03
C ALA A 68 -6.47 3.95 -19.11
N ALA A 69 -6.56 4.43 -20.35
CA ALA A 69 -5.72 3.97 -21.45
C ALA A 69 -4.22 4.25 -21.18
N ALA A 70 -3.90 5.41 -20.60
CA ALA A 70 -2.53 5.75 -20.23
C ALA A 70 -2.03 4.89 -19.05
N LEU A 71 -2.87 4.68 -18.02
CA LEU A 71 -2.54 3.86 -16.86
C LEU A 71 -2.28 2.39 -17.22
N ALA A 72 -2.98 1.85 -18.22
CA ALA A 72 -2.80 0.48 -18.67
C ALA A 72 -1.38 0.18 -19.21
N GLY A 73 -0.63 1.23 -19.58
CA GLY A 73 0.77 1.11 -20.00
C GLY A 73 1.80 1.17 -18.85
N ILE A 74 1.37 1.41 -17.61
CA ILE A 74 2.28 1.47 -16.47
C ILE A 74 2.78 0.07 -16.13
N ALA A 75 4.11 -0.07 -16.01
CA ALA A 75 4.73 -1.34 -15.62
C ALA A 75 4.61 -1.60 -14.11
N ILE A 76 4.47 -2.87 -13.75
CA ILE A 76 4.65 -3.34 -12.37
C ILE A 76 5.89 -4.22 -12.27
N ASP A 77 6.35 -4.48 -11.05
CA ASP A 77 7.40 -5.47 -10.81
C ASP A 77 6.95 -6.83 -11.39
N PRO A 78 7.74 -7.42 -12.33
CA PRO A 78 7.36 -8.64 -13.03
C PRO A 78 7.21 -9.85 -12.10
N THR A 79 7.69 -9.77 -10.87
CA THR A 79 7.58 -10.84 -9.85
C THR A 79 6.42 -10.64 -8.88
N PHE A 80 5.67 -9.53 -8.97
CA PHE A 80 4.49 -9.32 -8.13
C PHE A 80 3.40 -10.37 -8.35
N PRO A 81 3.11 -10.83 -9.59
CA PRO A 81 2.20 -11.96 -9.81
C PRO A 81 2.58 -13.23 -9.06
N ASP A 82 3.89 -13.47 -8.83
CA ASP A 82 4.35 -14.62 -8.06
C ASP A 82 3.97 -14.49 -6.57
N LEU A 83 4.05 -13.30 -6.00
CA LEU A 83 3.55 -13.04 -4.63
C LEU A 83 2.02 -13.25 -4.53
N VAL A 84 1.27 -12.81 -5.54
CA VAL A 84 -0.20 -13.04 -5.59
C VAL A 84 -0.50 -14.54 -5.62
N ALA A 85 0.20 -15.30 -6.45
CA ALA A 85 0.06 -16.75 -6.53
C ALA A 85 0.47 -17.43 -5.22
N PHE A 86 1.59 -17.04 -4.64
CA PHE A 86 2.10 -17.54 -3.37
C PHE A 86 1.09 -17.31 -2.22
N ALA A 87 0.54 -16.10 -2.09
CA ALA A 87 -0.45 -15.80 -1.07
C ALA A 87 -1.70 -16.70 -1.20
N ARG A 88 -2.24 -16.82 -2.42
CA ARG A 88 -3.40 -17.70 -2.70
C ARG A 88 -3.13 -19.16 -2.37
N GLN A 89 -1.97 -19.70 -2.77
CA GLN A 89 -1.58 -21.09 -2.52
C GLN A 89 -1.44 -21.41 -1.03
N ASN A 90 -1.04 -20.42 -0.23
CA ASN A 90 -0.85 -20.58 1.21
C ASN A 90 -2.05 -20.09 2.05
N GLY A 91 -3.19 -19.76 1.42
CA GLY A 91 -4.40 -19.32 2.11
C GLY A 91 -4.23 -17.99 2.85
N MET A 92 -3.31 -17.15 2.39
CA MET A 92 -3.08 -15.81 2.93
C MET A 92 -3.92 -14.79 2.17
N GLU A 93 -4.40 -13.79 2.87
CA GLU A 93 -4.94 -12.58 2.25
C GLU A 93 -3.78 -11.68 1.79
N LEU A 94 -3.88 -11.16 0.59
CA LEU A 94 -2.99 -10.12 0.07
C LEU A 94 -3.85 -8.91 -0.28
N ALA A 95 -3.54 -7.76 0.30
CA ALA A 95 -4.21 -6.50 0.02
C ALA A 95 -3.20 -5.40 -0.31
N VAL A 96 -3.61 -4.47 -1.16
CA VAL A 96 -2.86 -3.24 -1.43
C VAL A 96 -3.27 -2.18 -0.40
N VAL A 97 -2.29 -1.46 0.16
CA VAL A 97 -2.51 -0.31 1.05
C VAL A 97 -1.66 0.87 0.59
N SER A 98 -2.28 1.90 0.03
CA SER A 98 -1.57 2.99 -0.66
C SER A 98 -2.17 4.35 -0.33
N ASP A 99 -1.35 5.39 -0.24
CA ASP A 99 -1.82 6.79 -0.18
C ASP A 99 -2.19 7.34 -1.58
N GLY A 100 -2.14 6.47 -2.61
CA GLY A 100 -2.56 6.74 -3.98
C GLY A 100 -4.08 6.62 -4.19
N LEU A 101 -4.47 6.35 -5.44
CA LEU A 101 -5.84 6.38 -5.95
C LEU A 101 -6.32 4.96 -6.28
N ASP A 102 -7.38 4.47 -5.63
CA ASP A 102 -7.89 3.11 -5.76
C ASP A 102 -8.24 2.70 -7.19
N TRP A 103 -8.93 3.58 -7.92
CA TRP A 103 -9.28 3.34 -9.32
C TRP A 103 -8.05 3.23 -10.23
N ALA A 104 -7.02 4.05 -10.00
CA ALA A 104 -5.79 4.00 -10.78
C ALA A 104 -5.04 2.68 -10.51
N ILE A 105 -4.92 2.29 -9.24
CA ILE A 105 -4.31 1.03 -8.81
C ILE A 105 -5.04 -0.17 -9.43
N ASP A 106 -6.37 -0.22 -9.33
CA ASP A 106 -7.20 -1.28 -9.89
C ASP A 106 -7.05 -1.37 -11.43
N THR A 107 -6.97 -0.22 -12.10
CA THR A 107 -6.77 -0.14 -13.55
C THR A 107 -5.42 -0.75 -13.96
N VAL A 108 -4.34 -0.40 -13.27
CA VAL A 108 -3.01 -0.96 -13.54
C VAL A 108 -2.99 -2.46 -13.23
N LEU A 109 -3.50 -2.90 -12.08
CA LEU A 109 -3.53 -4.32 -11.71
C LEU A 109 -4.32 -5.15 -12.74
N LYS A 110 -5.48 -4.66 -13.20
CA LYS A 110 -6.29 -5.32 -14.23
C LYS A 110 -5.56 -5.44 -15.57
N ALA A 111 -4.82 -4.42 -15.98
CA ALA A 111 -4.01 -4.45 -17.19
C ALA A 111 -2.94 -5.57 -17.14
N HIS A 112 -2.47 -5.92 -15.95
CA HIS A 112 -1.54 -7.03 -15.72
C HIS A 112 -2.21 -8.36 -15.34
N GLY A 113 -3.54 -8.48 -15.51
CA GLY A 113 -4.29 -9.72 -15.22
C GLY A 113 -4.47 -10.04 -13.75
N ILE A 114 -4.20 -9.08 -12.85
CA ILE A 114 -4.36 -9.25 -11.40
C ILE A 114 -5.73 -8.71 -11.00
N LEU A 115 -6.60 -9.60 -10.54
CA LEU A 115 -7.99 -9.29 -10.20
C LEU A 115 -8.32 -9.64 -8.76
N GLY A 116 -9.20 -8.84 -8.15
CA GLY A 116 -9.86 -9.16 -6.89
C GLY A 116 -8.99 -9.01 -5.64
N LEU A 117 -7.89 -8.24 -5.71
CA LEU A 117 -7.16 -7.83 -4.50
C LEU A 117 -7.96 -6.72 -3.79
N PRO A 118 -8.14 -6.80 -2.48
CA PRO A 118 -8.59 -5.65 -1.69
C PRO A 118 -7.62 -4.47 -1.85
N ILE A 119 -8.17 -3.26 -2.02
CA ILE A 119 -7.39 -2.03 -2.16
C ILE A 119 -7.87 -1.04 -1.11
N TYR A 120 -6.96 -0.64 -0.23
CA TYR A 120 -7.14 0.38 0.78
C TYR A 120 -6.40 1.64 0.32
N ALA A 121 -7.12 2.55 -0.33
CA ALA A 121 -6.56 3.75 -0.95
C ALA A 121 -7.58 4.90 -0.93
N ASN A 122 -7.20 6.07 -1.42
CA ASN A 122 -8.10 7.20 -1.61
C ASN A 122 -9.11 6.85 -2.73
N HIS A 123 -10.40 7.06 -2.49
CA HIS A 123 -11.48 6.61 -3.35
C HIS A 123 -11.82 7.64 -4.43
N VAL A 124 -11.60 7.28 -5.69
CA VAL A 124 -11.89 8.14 -6.84
C VAL A 124 -13.36 8.00 -7.24
N VAL A 125 -14.06 9.12 -7.27
CA VAL A 125 -15.47 9.22 -7.67
C VAL A 125 -15.58 9.96 -8.99
N PHE A 126 -16.33 9.38 -9.95
CA PHE A 126 -16.63 9.97 -11.25
C PHE A 126 -18.10 10.45 -11.26
N GLU A 127 -18.31 11.76 -11.35
CA GLU A 127 -19.61 12.40 -11.51
C GLU A 127 -19.72 13.02 -12.92
N GLY A 128 -20.12 12.19 -13.90
CA GLY A 128 -19.97 12.55 -15.31
C GLY A 128 -18.50 12.71 -15.69
N GLU A 129 -18.12 13.89 -16.16
CA GLU A 129 -16.72 14.23 -16.49
C GLU A 129 -15.94 14.77 -15.29
N LYS A 130 -16.60 15.03 -14.16
CA LYS A 130 -15.94 15.58 -12.97
C LYS A 130 -15.28 14.47 -12.16
N LEU A 131 -14.03 14.68 -11.79
CA LEU A 131 -13.25 13.84 -10.88
C LEU A 131 -13.30 14.42 -9.48
N THR A 132 -13.65 13.59 -8.50
CA THR A 132 -13.56 13.93 -7.07
C THR A 132 -12.93 12.78 -6.31
N CYS A 133 -12.51 13.02 -5.08
CA CYS A 133 -11.88 12.00 -4.24
C CYS A 133 -12.48 12.01 -2.84
N GLU A 134 -12.80 10.82 -2.33
CA GLU A 134 -13.16 10.58 -0.94
C GLU A 134 -11.98 9.93 -0.21
N PHE A 135 -11.91 10.12 1.11
CA PHE A 135 -10.80 9.68 1.94
C PHE A 135 -11.28 8.74 3.05
N PRO A 136 -11.76 7.53 2.71
CA PRO A 136 -12.41 6.61 3.66
C PRO A 136 -11.47 6.07 4.74
N TRP A 137 -10.15 6.17 4.51
CA TRP A 137 -9.10 5.66 5.40
C TRP A 137 -8.32 6.78 6.09
N TYR A 138 -8.82 8.02 6.00
CA TYR A 138 -8.21 9.14 6.71
C TYR A 138 -8.41 9.02 8.22
N ASP A 139 -7.35 9.33 8.97
CA ASP A 139 -7.39 9.46 10.42
C ASP A 139 -6.51 10.64 10.86
N SER A 140 -6.97 11.38 11.86
CA SER A 140 -6.27 12.57 12.36
C SER A 140 -4.93 12.27 13.04
N SER A 141 -4.65 11.01 13.37
CA SER A 141 -3.33 10.60 13.90
C SER A 141 -2.23 10.66 12.84
N THR A 142 -2.61 10.63 11.54
CA THR A 142 -1.69 10.78 10.41
C THR A 142 -2.16 11.91 9.48
N PRO A 143 -2.15 13.17 9.92
CA PRO A 143 -2.87 14.26 9.27
C PRO A 143 -2.36 14.64 7.87
N LEU A 144 -1.13 14.26 7.52
CA LEU A 144 -0.50 14.61 6.24
C LEU A 144 -0.82 13.66 5.09
N VAL A 145 -1.42 12.49 5.38
CA VAL A 145 -1.76 11.48 4.38
C VAL A 145 -3.26 11.30 4.25
N GLY A 146 -3.73 10.81 3.11
CA GLY A 146 -5.14 10.49 2.87
C GLY A 146 -5.52 9.12 3.43
N VAL A 147 -4.53 8.20 3.52
CA VAL A 147 -4.71 6.84 4.05
C VAL A 147 -3.86 6.62 5.29
N CYS A 148 -4.50 6.41 6.42
CA CYS A 148 -3.86 5.97 7.65
C CYS A 148 -3.55 4.46 7.55
N LYS A 149 -2.38 4.10 7.01
CA LYS A 149 -1.95 2.69 6.84
C LYS A 149 -1.93 1.91 8.17
N PRO A 150 -1.53 2.48 9.34
CA PRO A 150 -1.69 1.82 10.63
C PRO A 150 -3.13 1.39 10.96
N LEU A 151 -4.13 2.16 10.55
CA LEU A 151 -5.54 1.80 10.77
C LEU A 151 -5.88 0.48 10.06
N VAL A 152 -5.36 0.27 8.84
CA VAL A 152 -5.54 -0.98 8.09
C VAL A 152 -4.82 -2.13 8.78
N VAL A 153 -3.59 -1.94 9.27
CA VAL A 153 -2.84 -2.94 10.05
C VAL A 153 -3.63 -3.35 11.29
N ARG A 154 -4.09 -2.37 12.08
CA ARG A 154 -4.88 -2.62 13.32
C ARG A 154 -6.17 -3.37 13.04
N ARG A 155 -6.86 -3.09 11.93
CA ARG A 155 -8.07 -3.81 11.54
C ARG A 155 -7.82 -5.30 11.42
N TYR A 156 -6.80 -5.73 10.69
CA TYR A 156 -6.46 -7.15 10.53
C TYR A 156 -5.98 -7.79 11.84
N ARG A 157 -5.22 -7.06 12.64
CA ARG A 157 -4.78 -7.53 13.95
C ARG A 157 -5.95 -7.73 14.92
N ALA A 158 -6.96 -6.85 14.89
CA ALA A 158 -8.17 -6.99 15.70
C ALA A 158 -8.99 -8.23 15.32
N GLU A 159 -8.86 -8.74 14.11
CA GLU A 159 -9.42 -10.02 13.65
C GLU A 159 -8.55 -11.24 14.01
N GLY A 160 -7.49 -11.05 14.80
CA GLY A 160 -6.56 -12.11 15.21
C GLY A 160 -5.60 -12.56 14.11
N GLN A 161 -5.40 -11.75 13.09
CA GLN A 161 -4.47 -12.04 11.99
C GLN A 161 -3.07 -11.52 12.30
N ARG A 162 -2.05 -12.20 11.78
CA ARG A 162 -0.68 -11.70 11.73
C ARG A 162 -0.50 -10.90 10.46
N VAL A 163 0.16 -9.75 10.57
CA VAL A 163 0.31 -8.82 9.46
C VAL A 163 1.75 -8.76 8.99
N ILE A 164 1.96 -9.06 7.70
CA ILE A 164 3.21 -8.80 6.98
C ILE A 164 3.02 -7.49 6.24
N PHE A 165 3.96 -6.56 6.41
CA PHE A 165 3.93 -5.28 5.71
C PHE A 165 5.10 -5.18 4.71
N ILE A 166 4.81 -4.73 3.49
CA ILE A 166 5.79 -4.54 2.40
C ILE A 166 5.68 -3.10 1.93
N GLY A 167 6.79 -2.34 1.93
CA GLY A 167 6.78 -0.95 1.50
C GLY A 167 8.16 -0.36 1.25
N ASP A 168 8.21 0.92 0.86
CA ASP A 168 9.44 1.64 0.50
C ASP A 168 9.51 3.08 1.04
N GLY A 169 8.38 3.70 1.41
CA GLY A 169 8.23 5.12 1.51
C GLY A 169 7.95 5.71 2.90
N ARG A 170 7.66 7.01 2.89
CA ARG A 170 7.35 7.77 4.11
C ARG A 170 6.00 7.43 4.70
N SER A 171 5.00 7.16 3.85
CA SER A 171 3.63 6.82 4.27
C SER A 171 3.52 5.48 4.99
N ASP A 172 4.60 4.65 4.93
CA ASP A 172 4.65 3.31 5.54
C ASP A 172 5.18 3.29 6.97
N ARG A 173 5.82 4.40 7.40
CA ARG A 173 6.62 4.45 8.63
C ARG A 173 5.86 4.07 9.89
N GLU A 174 4.64 4.55 10.02
CA GLU A 174 3.79 4.24 11.17
C GLU A 174 3.22 2.83 11.10
N ALA A 175 2.96 2.31 9.89
CA ALA A 175 2.41 0.98 9.70
C ALA A 175 3.40 -0.13 10.08
N VAL A 176 4.69 0.05 9.81
CA VAL A 176 5.72 -0.94 10.15
C VAL A 176 5.94 -1.10 11.65
N LEU A 177 5.54 -0.11 12.47
CA LEU A 177 5.60 -0.21 13.93
C LEU A 177 4.60 -1.23 14.50
N GLU A 178 3.57 -1.56 13.74
CA GLU A 178 2.47 -2.42 14.17
C GLU A 178 2.44 -3.77 13.42
N ALA A 179 3.32 -3.99 12.44
CA ALA A 179 3.39 -5.21 11.66
C ALA A 179 4.22 -6.31 12.38
N ASP A 180 3.87 -7.58 12.14
CA ASP A 180 4.58 -8.73 12.71
C ASP A 180 5.84 -9.12 11.92
N LEU A 181 5.86 -8.81 10.62
CA LEU A 181 7.01 -8.99 9.74
C LEU A 181 7.06 -7.84 8.74
N VAL A 182 8.22 -7.25 8.55
CA VAL A 182 8.42 -6.09 7.69
C VAL A 182 9.41 -6.40 6.58
N PHE A 183 9.00 -6.09 5.35
CA PHE A 183 9.86 -6.01 4.19
C PHE A 183 9.95 -4.55 3.76
N ALA A 184 11.17 -4.01 3.77
CA ALA A 184 11.39 -2.60 3.51
C ALA A 184 12.52 -2.39 2.49
N ARG A 185 12.34 -1.39 1.62
CA ARG A 185 13.40 -0.89 0.76
C ARG A 185 13.47 0.63 0.82
N ASP A 186 14.46 1.21 0.17
CA ASP A 186 14.65 2.65 -0.02
C ASP A 186 14.53 3.47 1.29
N ALA A 187 13.67 4.48 1.32
CA ALA A 187 13.51 5.39 2.46
C ALA A 187 12.94 4.69 3.69
N LEU A 188 12.08 3.69 3.51
CA LEU A 188 11.54 2.90 4.61
C LEU A 188 12.61 2.01 5.26
N ALA A 189 13.46 1.37 4.47
CA ALA A 189 14.56 0.54 5.00
C ALA A 189 15.52 1.37 5.87
N LYS A 190 15.86 2.58 5.41
CA LYS A 190 16.67 3.52 6.18
C LYS A 190 15.98 3.91 7.49
N PHE A 191 14.70 4.25 7.45
CA PHE A 191 13.92 4.58 8.64
C PHE A 191 13.88 3.41 9.63
N CYS A 192 13.61 2.18 9.16
CA CYS A 192 13.62 0.99 10.03
C CYS A 192 14.98 0.80 10.72
N GLN A 193 16.07 0.96 9.97
CA GLN A 193 17.42 0.87 10.52
C GLN A 193 17.68 1.94 11.60
N GLU A 194 17.31 3.19 11.33
CA GLU A 194 17.50 4.32 12.27
C GLU A 194 16.66 4.17 13.55
N GLN A 195 15.48 3.55 13.44
CA GLN A 195 14.57 3.33 14.58
C GLN A 195 14.77 1.97 15.27
N GLY A 196 15.70 1.12 14.78
CA GLY A 196 15.89 -0.22 15.33
C GLY A 196 14.72 -1.18 15.09
N ILE A 197 13.89 -0.94 14.07
CA ILE A 197 12.77 -1.79 13.69
C ILE A 197 13.30 -2.97 12.88
N PRO A 198 13.03 -4.24 13.28
CA PRO A 198 13.41 -5.39 12.51
C PRO A 198 12.73 -5.39 11.13
N ALA A 199 13.50 -5.26 10.07
CA ALA A 199 13.00 -5.29 8.70
C ALA A 199 13.96 -6.06 7.80
N SER A 200 13.42 -6.78 6.83
CA SER A 200 14.17 -7.48 5.78
C SER A 200 14.16 -6.66 4.50
N GLY A 201 15.34 -6.46 3.92
CA GLY A 201 15.44 -5.88 2.57
C GLY A 201 15.00 -6.86 1.50
N PHE A 202 14.57 -6.35 0.35
CA PHE A 202 14.21 -7.15 -0.82
C PHE A 202 14.49 -6.40 -2.13
N ARG A 203 14.76 -7.16 -3.19
CA ARG A 203 14.97 -6.65 -4.56
C ARG A 203 13.79 -6.97 -5.47
N ASN A 204 13.05 -8.04 -5.16
CA ASN A 204 11.89 -8.51 -5.91
C ASN A 204 10.98 -9.34 -5.00
N PHE A 205 9.76 -9.62 -5.44
CA PHE A 205 8.78 -10.34 -4.64
C PHE A 205 9.08 -11.84 -4.45
N ASN A 206 9.90 -12.45 -5.29
CA ASN A 206 10.31 -13.86 -5.10
C ASN A 206 11.21 -14.02 -3.87
N GLU A 207 12.04 -13.01 -3.56
CA GLU A 207 12.82 -13.01 -2.32
C GLU A 207 11.89 -12.91 -1.09
N ILE A 208 10.83 -12.11 -1.18
CA ILE A 208 9.80 -11.98 -0.13
C ILE A 208 9.10 -13.33 0.09
N CYS A 209 8.60 -13.98 -0.98
CA CYS A 209 7.97 -15.31 -0.89
C CYS A 209 8.86 -16.31 -0.17
N SER A 210 10.15 -16.36 -0.53
CA SER A 210 11.12 -17.27 0.07
C SER A 210 11.36 -16.97 1.55
N GLN A 211 11.31 -15.71 1.96
CA GLN A 211 11.50 -15.31 3.36
C GLN A 211 10.22 -15.55 4.18
N ILE A 212 9.03 -15.32 3.61
CA ILE A 212 7.76 -15.63 4.26
C ILE A 212 7.65 -17.13 4.51
N ALA A 213 7.98 -17.98 3.53
CA ALA A 213 7.96 -19.43 3.70
C ALA A 213 8.81 -19.86 4.92
N ARG A 214 10.05 -19.37 5.01
CA ARG A 214 10.92 -19.67 6.16
C ARG A 214 10.37 -19.13 7.50
N TRP A 215 9.69 -17.98 7.47
CA TRP A 215 9.10 -17.40 8.66
C TRP A 215 7.89 -18.19 9.16
N LEU A 216 7.11 -18.77 8.24
CA LEU A 216 5.99 -19.66 8.57
C LEU A 216 6.46 -20.99 9.17
N ASP A 217 7.58 -21.52 8.71
CA ASP A 217 8.19 -22.78 9.18
C ASP A 217 8.88 -22.65 10.54
N ASP A 218 9.09 -21.44 11.09
CA ASP A 218 9.76 -21.25 12.39
C ASP A 218 8.84 -21.56 13.57
N PRO A 219 9.04 -22.68 14.28
CA PRO A 219 8.14 -23.12 15.37
C PRO A 219 8.07 -22.11 16.53
N ARG A 220 9.12 -21.29 16.73
CA ARG A 220 9.20 -20.32 17.83
C ARG A 220 8.25 -19.14 17.61
N LYS A 221 7.84 -18.86 16.37
CA LYS A 221 6.95 -17.76 16.01
C LYS A 221 5.47 -18.16 16.02
N ASN A 222 5.19 -19.46 16.05
CA ASN A 222 3.84 -19.98 16.23
C ASN A 222 3.35 -19.94 17.68
N LEU A 223 4.25 -19.71 18.65
CA LEU A 223 3.94 -19.70 20.09
C LEU A 223 3.66 -18.30 20.67
N ALA A 224 3.93 -17.22 19.93
CA ALA A 224 3.87 -15.83 20.45
C ALA A 224 2.47 -15.18 20.44
N ALA A 225 1.41 -15.92 20.10
CA ALA A 225 0.04 -15.37 20.01
C ALA A 225 -0.80 -15.58 21.30
N GLY A 226 -0.18 -15.83 22.47
CA GLY A 226 -0.92 -16.36 23.61
C GLY A 226 -0.71 -15.76 25.01
N GLU A 227 0.07 -14.70 25.21
CA GLU A 227 0.09 -14.06 26.53
C GLU A 227 0.21 -12.51 26.41
N PRO A 228 -0.74 -11.73 27.00
CA PRO A 228 -0.48 -10.33 27.25
C PRO A 228 0.61 -10.21 28.32
N PRO A 229 1.50 -9.18 28.27
CA PRO A 229 2.48 -8.96 29.34
C PRO A 229 1.73 -8.80 30.67
N GLY A 230 2.04 -9.71 31.60
CA GLY A 230 1.50 -9.67 32.95
C GLY A 230 1.78 -8.33 33.62
N LEU A 231 0.79 -7.85 34.36
CA LEU A 231 0.82 -6.70 35.28
C LEU A 231 1.93 -6.79 36.31
#